data_392d22acfefac79b95255a6da195d732
#
_entry.id   392d22acfefac79b95255a6da195d732
#
_cell.length_a   1.000
_cell.length_b   1.000
_cell.length_c   1.000
_cell.angle_alpha   90.00
_cell.angle_beta   90.00
_cell.angle_gamma   90.00
#
_symmetry.space_group_name_H-M   'P 1'
#
loop_
_entity.id
_entity.type
_entity.pdbx_description
1 polymer ?
#
loop_
_entity_poly.entity_id
_entity_poly.type
_entity_poly.pdbx_seq_one_letter_code
_entity_poly.pdbx_strand_id
1 'polypeptide(L)'
;MDFFEHQDRARRNTSRLVILLMLAVVTLIVSTTLVIAVAWQVYQYGNYSLQSLSQELLLSVATVVVGVVFLGWAFKAVQLRAGGKVVAERLGGRLINLKPEGLHEQRVLNVVEEIALAAGVPVPPVYLLEEPAINAFAAGLRPQNAVIGVTRGAIEKLSRDELQGVIAHEFSHIPVSYTHLTLPTKRIV
;
A
#
# COMPACT_ATOMS: atom_id res chain seq x y z
N MET A 1 23.38 1.01 -18.74
CA MET A 1 22.49 0.51 -17.68
C MET A 1 21.08 0.44 -18.25
N ASP A 2 20.57 -0.76 -18.47
CA ASP A 2 19.29 -0.95 -19.13
C ASP A 2 18.15 -0.78 -18.12
N PHE A 3 17.56 0.42 -18.08
CA PHE A 3 16.44 0.78 -17.22
C PHE A 3 15.24 -0.19 -17.41
N PHE A 4 14.99 -0.60 -18.64
CA PHE A 4 13.90 -1.51 -18.99
C PHE A 4 14.13 -2.93 -18.44
N GLU A 5 15.37 -3.42 -18.42
CA GLU A 5 15.69 -4.73 -17.85
C GLU A 5 15.47 -4.80 -16.33
N HIS A 6 15.78 -3.70 -15.62
CA HIS A 6 15.49 -3.58 -14.20
C HIS A 6 13.99 -3.55 -13.91
N GLN A 7 13.20 -2.88 -14.75
CA GLN A 7 11.74 -2.80 -14.62
C GLN A 7 11.07 -4.17 -14.86
N ASP A 8 11.51 -4.90 -15.87
CA ASP A 8 11.01 -6.24 -16.17
C ASP A 8 11.37 -7.25 -15.07
N ARG A 9 12.57 -7.14 -14.50
CA ARG A 9 13.00 -7.94 -13.35
C ARG A 9 12.16 -7.65 -12.12
N ALA A 10 11.87 -6.38 -11.84
CA ALA A 10 11.01 -5.97 -10.73
C ALA A 10 9.58 -6.50 -10.89
N ARG A 11 8.98 -6.39 -12.07
CA ARG A 11 7.65 -6.95 -12.37
C ARG A 11 7.60 -8.47 -12.19
N ARG A 12 8.62 -9.18 -12.67
CA ARG A 12 8.73 -10.65 -12.52
C ARG A 12 8.86 -11.05 -11.06
N ASN A 13 9.63 -10.31 -10.27
CA ASN A 13 9.76 -10.56 -8.84
C ASN A 13 8.46 -10.27 -8.10
N THR A 14 7.75 -9.21 -8.42
CA THR A 14 6.42 -8.90 -7.86
C THR A 14 5.42 -10.03 -8.16
N SER A 15 5.36 -10.51 -9.40
CA SER A 15 4.49 -11.63 -9.77
C SER A 15 4.83 -12.91 -8.97
N ARG A 16 6.13 -13.21 -8.80
CA ARG A 16 6.57 -14.35 -7.97
C ARG A 16 6.15 -14.20 -6.52
N LEU A 17 6.31 -13.02 -5.94
CA LEU A 17 5.88 -12.73 -4.56
C LEU A 17 4.36 -12.88 -4.38
N VAL A 18 3.57 -12.42 -5.36
CA VAL A 18 2.11 -12.59 -5.33
C VAL A 18 1.74 -14.08 -5.40
N ILE A 19 2.37 -14.86 -6.28
CA ILE A 19 2.14 -16.32 -6.37
C ILE A 19 2.50 -17.01 -5.06
N LEU A 20 3.66 -16.68 -4.47
CA LEU A 20 4.10 -17.25 -3.19
C LEU A 20 3.13 -16.89 -2.05
N LEU A 21 2.63 -15.65 -2.03
CA LEU A 21 1.62 -15.21 -1.06
C LEU A 21 0.32 -16.01 -1.22
N MET A 22 -0.16 -16.19 -2.45
CA MET A 22 -1.37 -16.99 -2.71
C MET A 22 -1.18 -18.44 -2.27
N LEU A 23 -0.03 -19.03 -2.56
CA LEU A 23 0.31 -20.38 -2.15
C LEU A 23 0.37 -20.52 -0.62
N ALA A 24 0.96 -19.54 0.07
CA ALA A 24 0.98 -19.50 1.53
C ALA A 24 -0.41 -19.42 2.13
N VAL A 25 -1.31 -18.59 1.56
CA VAL A 25 -2.71 -18.48 2.00
C VAL A 25 -3.45 -19.82 1.79
N VAL A 26 -3.29 -20.46 0.63
CA VAL A 26 -3.91 -21.77 0.36
C VAL A 26 -3.38 -22.82 1.35
N THR A 27 -2.08 -22.87 1.59
CA THR A 27 -1.46 -23.80 2.56
C THR A 27 -2.00 -23.54 3.96
N LEU A 28 -2.16 -22.28 4.35
CA LEU A 28 -2.74 -21.90 5.64
C LEU A 28 -4.18 -22.42 5.77
N ILE A 29 -5.01 -22.20 4.75
CA ILE A 29 -6.40 -22.67 4.74
C ILE A 29 -6.47 -24.19 4.87
N VAL A 30 -5.68 -24.92 4.07
CA VAL A 30 -5.67 -26.38 4.08
C VAL A 30 -5.19 -26.91 5.44
N SER A 31 -4.08 -26.43 5.96
CA SER A 31 -3.53 -26.87 7.25
C SER A 31 -4.48 -26.57 8.40
N THR A 32 -5.07 -25.38 8.44
CA THR A 32 -6.05 -25.01 9.48
C THR A 32 -7.30 -25.89 9.41
N THR A 33 -7.80 -26.13 8.21
CA THR A 33 -8.96 -27.02 8.00
C THR A 33 -8.66 -28.45 8.53
N LEU A 34 -7.51 -29.00 8.18
CA LEU A 34 -7.11 -30.34 8.65
C LEU A 34 -6.97 -30.39 10.18
N VAL A 35 -6.30 -29.40 10.77
CA VAL A 35 -6.10 -29.36 12.23
C VAL A 35 -7.45 -29.29 12.95
N ILE A 36 -8.37 -28.43 12.51
CA ILE A 36 -9.70 -28.29 13.13
C ILE A 36 -10.51 -29.58 12.94
N ALA A 37 -10.49 -30.18 11.75
CA ALA A 37 -11.22 -31.41 11.47
C ALA A 37 -10.72 -32.60 12.32
N VAL A 38 -9.41 -32.73 12.47
CA VAL A 38 -8.80 -33.77 13.34
C VAL A 38 -9.12 -33.50 14.80
N ALA A 39 -8.99 -32.26 15.27
CA ALA A 39 -9.30 -31.89 16.65
C ALA A 39 -10.77 -32.18 17.01
N TRP A 40 -11.68 -31.85 16.09
CA TRP A 40 -13.12 -32.16 16.25
C TRP A 40 -13.36 -33.66 16.36
N GLN A 41 -12.71 -34.46 15.51
CA GLN A 41 -12.85 -35.90 15.50
C GLN A 41 -12.32 -36.54 16.80
N VAL A 42 -11.16 -36.09 17.28
CA VAL A 42 -10.59 -36.53 18.57
C VAL A 42 -11.53 -36.19 19.73
N TYR A 43 -12.10 -34.97 19.72
CA TYR A 43 -13.05 -34.53 20.74
C TYR A 43 -14.32 -35.41 20.77
N GLN A 44 -14.86 -35.77 19.61
CA GLN A 44 -16.10 -36.53 19.49
C GLN A 44 -15.94 -38.05 19.74
N TYR A 45 -14.84 -38.62 19.28
CA TYR A 45 -14.66 -40.08 19.21
C TYR A 45 -13.46 -40.60 20.01
N GLY A 46 -12.69 -39.73 20.65
CA GLY A 46 -11.54 -40.09 21.50
C GLY A 46 -10.30 -40.58 20.73
N ASN A 47 -10.38 -40.77 19.43
CA ASN A 47 -9.26 -41.16 18.57
C ASN A 47 -9.40 -40.48 17.20
N TYR A 48 -8.31 -40.50 16.39
CA TYR A 48 -8.37 -39.97 15.04
C TYR A 48 -8.08 -41.06 14.01
N SER A 49 -8.79 -40.95 12.88
CA SER A 49 -8.45 -41.72 11.67
C SER A 49 -8.67 -40.85 10.46
N LEU A 50 -7.64 -40.69 9.63
CA LEU A 50 -7.73 -39.90 8.39
C LEU A 50 -8.75 -40.50 7.41
N GLN A 51 -9.00 -41.83 7.50
CA GLN A 51 -9.97 -42.52 6.64
C GLN A 51 -11.43 -42.27 7.04
N SER A 52 -11.68 -41.83 8.27
CA SER A 52 -13.04 -41.56 8.76
C SER A 52 -13.43 -40.07 8.74
N LEU A 53 -12.58 -39.20 8.22
CA LEU A 53 -12.94 -37.80 7.98
C LEU A 53 -14.02 -37.72 6.89
N SER A 54 -15.24 -37.36 7.30
CA SER A 54 -16.35 -37.21 6.35
C SER A 54 -16.11 -36.00 5.45
N GLN A 55 -16.50 -36.10 4.18
CA GLN A 55 -16.42 -34.98 3.25
C GLN A 55 -17.25 -33.79 3.74
N GLU A 56 -18.37 -34.04 4.39
CA GLU A 56 -19.24 -33.00 4.97
C GLU A 56 -18.53 -32.19 6.06
N LEU A 57 -17.79 -32.85 6.95
CA LEU A 57 -17.02 -32.19 7.99
C LEU A 57 -15.91 -31.31 7.36
N LEU A 58 -15.15 -31.85 6.42
CA LEU A 58 -14.10 -31.10 5.74
C LEU A 58 -14.66 -29.87 4.99
N LEU A 59 -15.78 -30.04 4.26
CA LEU A 59 -16.39 -28.95 3.54
C LEU A 59 -16.96 -27.88 4.49
N SER A 60 -17.58 -28.27 5.58
CA SER A 60 -18.13 -27.31 6.55
C SER A 60 -17.03 -26.49 7.21
N VAL A 61 -15.95 -27.13 7.67
CA VAL A 61 -14.80 -26.43 8.27
C VAL A 61 -14.11 -25.55 7.23
N ALA A 62 -13.88 -26.06 6.02
CA ALA A 62 -13.27 -25.28 4.94
C ALA A 62 -14.10 -24.03 4.60
N THR A 63 -15.43 -24.16 4.55
CA THR A 63 -16.33 -23.03 4.28
C THR A 63 -16.22 -21.95 5.37
N VAL A 64 -16.16 -22.33 6.64
CA VAL A 64 -15.98 -21.39 7.75
C VAL A 64 -14.62 -20.71 7.66
N VAL A 65 -13.54 -21.46 7.45
CA VAL A 65 -12.17 -20.90 7.35
C VAL A 65 -12.06 -19.92 6.17
N VAL A 66 -12.54 -20.31 4.99
CA VAL A 66 -12.56 -19.45 3.80
C VAL A 66 -13.42 -18.20 4.07
N GLY A 67 -14.58 -18.36 4.71
CA GLY A 67 -15.44 -17.25 5.09
C GLY A 67 -14.74 -16.23 6.00
N VAL A 68 -14.03 -16.68 7.01
CA VAL A 68 -13.26 -15.80 7.93
C VAL A 68 -12.14 -15.07 7.17
N VAL A 69 -11.38 -15.80 6.33
CA VAL A 69 -10.32 -15.19 5.50
C VAL A 69 -10.88 -14.15 4.56
N PHE A 70 -12.00 -14.46 3.89
CA PHE A 70 -12.66 -13.55 2.96
C PHE A 70 -13.19 -12.28 3.65
N LEU A 71 -13.84 -12.45 4.81
CA LEU A 71 -14.32 -11.30 5.60
C LEU A 71 -13.18 -10.42 6.08
N GLY A 72 -12.08 -11.02 6.55
CA GLY A 72 -10.87 -10.28 6.94
C GLY A 72 -10.26 -9.51 5.76
N TRP A 73 -10.18 -10.15 4.60
CA TRP A 73 -9.73 -9.50 3.36
C TRP A 73 -10.67 -8.37 2.93
N ALA A 74 -11.98 -8.59 2.92
CA ALA A 74 -12.97 -7.59 2.54
C ALA A 74 -12.94 -6.38 3.47
N PHE A 75 -12.83 -6.61 4.78
CA PHE A 75 -12.69 -5.55 5.78
C PHE A 75 -11.43 -4.70 5.52
N LYS A 76 -10.28 -5.33 5.26
CA LYS A 76 -9.04 -4.64 4.91
C LYS A 76 -9.14 -3.90 3.57
N ALA A 77 -9.77 -4.51 2.57
CA ALA A 77 -9.95 -3.88 1.27
C ALA A 77 -10.82 -2.61 1.35
N VAL A 78 -11.88 -2.63 2.16
CA VAL A 78 -12.70 -1.43 2.41
C VAL A 78 -11.90 -0.35 3.14
N GLN A 79 -11.10 -0.71 4.15
CA GLN A 79 -10.24 0.24 4.86
C GLN A 79 -9.21 0.91 3.93
N LEU A 80 -8.59 0.14 3.03
CA LEU A 80 -7.60 0.64 2.08
C LEU A 80 -8.22 1.49 0.95
N ARG A 81 -9.50 1.27 0.62
CA ARG A 81 -10.23 2.10 -0.36
C ARG A 81 -10.41 3.55 0.09
N ALA A 82 -10.35 3.82 1.39
CA ALA A 82 -10.45 5.17 1.94
C ALA A 82 -9.23 6.07 1.60
N GLY A 83 -8.23 5.51 0.90
CA GLY A 83 -7.09 6.25 0.34
C GLY A 83 -5.98 6.55 1.34
N GLY A 84 -5.00 7.32 0.88
CA GLY A 84 -3.81 7.68 1.66
C GLY A 84 -4.12 8.47 2.93
N LYS A 85 -5.21 9.23 2.95
CA LYS A 85 -5.68 9.99 4.11
C LYS A 85 -5.76 9.15 5.38
N VAL A 86 -6.42 7.98 5.31
CA VAL A 86 -6.58 7.09 6.49
C VAL A 86 -5.23 6.54 6.98
N VAL A 87 -4.30 6.31 6.07
CA VAL A 87 -2.94 5.89 6.45
C VAL A 87 -2.24 7.00 7.22
N ALA A 88 -2.25 8.23 6.69
CA ALA A 88 -1.60 9.37 7.32
C ALA A 88 -2.21 9.70 8.70
N GLU A 89 -3.53 9.71 8.81
CA GLU A 89 -4.24 9.98 10.07
C GLU A 89 -3.98 8.89 11.13
N ARG A 90 -3.91 7.62 10.74
CA ARG A 90 -3.54 6.51 11.66
C ARG A 90 -2.13 6.60 12.19
N LEU A 91 -1.22 7.17 11.41
CA LEU A 91 0.15 7.46 11.85
C LEU A 91 0.25 8.74 12.70
N GLY A 92 -0.89 9.36 13.04
CA GLY A 92 -0.91 10.59 13.83
C GLY A 92 -0.61 11.85 13.01
N GLY A 93 -0.69 11.78 11.67
CA GLY A 93 -0.42 12.91 10.80
C GLY A 93 -1.47 14.00 10.90
N ARG A 94 -1.04 15.25 11.01
CA ARG A 94 -1.84 16.47 10.96
C ARG A 94 -1.84 17.05 9.55
N LEU A 95 -3.00 17.30 8.97
CA LEU A 95 -3.12 17.98 7.67
C LEU A 95 -2.67 19.42 7.77
N ILE A 96 -1.69 19.85 6.98
CA ILE A 96 -1.10 21.20 7.04
C ILE A 96 -1.48 22.11 5.87
N ASN A 97 -2.13 21.60 4.83
CA ASN A 97 -2.46 22.40 3.64
C ASN A 97 -3.36 23.62 3.93
N LEU A 98 -4.27 23.51 4.89
CA LEU A 98 -5.23 24.60 5.18
C LEU A 98 -4.67 25.63 6.16
N LYS A 99 -3.77 25.25 7.03
CA LYS A 99 -3.23 26.12 8.07
C LYS A 99 -1.80 25.70 8.43
N PRO A 100 -0.80 26.12 7.62
CA PRO A 100 0.59 25.87 7.95
C PRO A 100 1.04 26.68 9.16
N GLU A 101 1.79 26.07 10.05
CA GLU A 101 2.35 26.69 11.24
C GLU A 101 3.86 26.95 11.03
N GLY A 102 4.19 28.15 10.58
CA GLY A 102 5.59 28.58 10.42
C GLY A 102 6.22 28.26 9.06
N LEU A 103 7.48 28.69 8.93
CA LEU A 103 8.22 28.67 7.67
C LEU A 103 8.55 27.25 7.15
N HIS A 104 8.78 26.29 8.03
CA HIS A 104 9.12 24.93 7.63
C HIS A 104 7.94 24.22 6.96
N GLU A 105 6.73 24.37 7.49
CA GLU A 105 5.52 23.83 6.91
C GLU A 105 5.16 24.51 5.59
N GLN A 106 5.33 25.84 5.50
CA GLN A 106 5.15 26.56 4.24
C GLN A 106 6.14 26.09 3.17
N ARG A 107 7.40 25.85 3.54
CA ARG A 107 8.43 25.39 2.63
C ARG A 107 8.10 24.03 2.03
N VAL A 108 7.65 23.05 2.82
CA VAL A 108 7.29 21.74 2.30
C VAL A 108 6.05 21.80 1.39
N LEU A 109 5.06 22.63 1.72
CA LEU A 109 3.89 22.83 0.85
C LEU A 109 4.30 23.39 -0.52
N ASN A 110 5.17 24.40 -0.55
CA ASN A 110 5.67 24.97 -1.79
C ASN A 110 6.43 23.92 -2.63
N VAL A 111 7.29 23.10 -1.99
CA VAL A 111 8.03 22.03 -2.67
C VAL A 111 7.07 20.99 -3.25
N VAL A 112 6.05 20.57 -2.50
CA VAL A 112 5.04 19.61 -2.97
C VAL A 112 4.26 20.17 -4.16
N GLU A 113 3.86 21.44 -4.10
CA GLU A 113 3.15 22.11 -5.19
C GLU A 113 4.00 22.21 -6.47
N GLU A 114 5.26 22.61 -6.34
CA GLU A 114 6.19 22.68 -7.49
C GLU A 114 6.37 21.32 -8.17
N ILE A 115 6.55 20.25 -7.37
CA ILE A 115 6.71 18.90 -7.92
C ILE A 115 5.41 18.40 -8.55
N ALA A 116 4.26 18.65 -7.93
CA ALA A 116 2.96 18.27 -8.47
C ALA A 116 2.71 18.95 -9.83
N LEU A 117 3.00 20.24 -9.94
CA LEU A 117 2.92 20.99 -11.20
C LEU A 117 3.87 20.43 -12.25
N ALA A 118 5.13 20.15 -11.89
CA ALA A 118 6.12 19.58 -12.80
C ALA A 118 5.73 18.16 -13.27
N ALA A 119 5.10 17.37 -12.41
CA ALA A 119 4.62 16.02 -12.72
C ALA A 119 3.25 16.00 -13.44
N GLY A 120 2.55 17.13 -13.54
CA GLY A 120 1.22 17.23 -14.15
C GLY A 120 0.14 16.47 -13.38
N VAL A 121 0.28 16.38 -12.05
CA VAL A 121 -0.68 15.70 -11.17
C VAL A 121 -1.33 16.70 -10.21
N PRO A 122 -2.53 16.40 -9.68
CA PRO A 122 -3.14 17.23 -8.64
C PRO A 122 -2.23 17.33 -7.42
N VAL A 123 -2.18 18.50 -6.80
CA VAL A 123 -1.42 18.72 -5.55
C VAL A 123 -2.01 17.83 -4.45
N PRO A 124 -1.22 16.87 -3.92
CA PRO A 124 -1.72 15.97 -2.89
C PRO A 124 -1.81 16.67 -1.53
N PRO A 125 -2.73 16.27 -0.65
CA PRO A 125 -2.73 16.68 0.74
C PRO A 125 -1.44 16.28 1.44
N VAL A 126 -0.88 17.19 2.25
CA VAL A 126 0.34 16.98 3.01
C VAL A 126 0.01 16.82 4.49
N TYR A 127 0.50 15.72 5.06
CA TYR A 127 0.35 15.38 6.47
C TYR A 127 1.70 15.46 7.18
N LEU A 128 1.74 16.20 8.26
CA LEU A 128 2.91 16.31 9.14
C LEU A 128 2.78 15.32 10.29
N LEU A 129 3.82 14.50 10.48
CA LEU A 129 3.98 13.61 11.62
C LEU A 129 4.94 14.22 12.62
N GLU A 130 4.58 14.22 13.90
CA GLU A 130 5.40 14.79 14.98
C GLU A 130 6.52 13.81 15.41
N GLU A 131 7.38 13.45 14.44
CA GLU A 131 8.53 12.57 14.66
C GLU A 131 9.85 13.27 14.37
N PRO A 132 10.90 13.09 15.22
CA PRO A 132 12.19 13.73 15.05
C PRO A 132 13.09 13.04 14.01
N ALA A 133 12.73 11.84 13.54
CA ALA A 133 13.41 11.14 12.46
C ALA A 133 13.17 11.82 11.11
N ILE A 134 14.13 11.73 10.20
CA ILE A 134 13.97 12.18 8.81
C ILE A 134 13.28 11.09 8.04
N ASN A 135 12.01 11.30 7.67
CA ASN A 135 11.24 10.36 6.87
C ASN A 135 10.14 11.08 6.07
N ALA A 136 9.75 10.47 4.95
CA ALA A 136 8.59 10.85 4.16
C ALA A 136 7.97 9.60 3.53
N PHE A 137 6.72 9.69 3.11
CA PHE A 137 6.05 8.62 2.36
C PHE A 137 4.95 9.19 1.48
N ALA A 138 4.67 8.49 0.38
CA ALA A 138 3.45 8.66 -0.39
C ALA A 138 2.49 7.50 -0.08
N ALA A 139 1.22 7.80 0.11
CA ALA A 139 0.18 6.80 0.31
C ALA A 139 -1.04 7.13 -0.56
N GLY A 140 -1.61 6.10 -1.19
CA GLY A 140 -2.78 6.20 -2.05
C GLY A 140 -2.69 5.24 -3.22
N LEU A 141 -3.84 4.75 -3.70
CA LEU A 141 -3.90 3.79 -4.82
C LEU A 141 -4.02 4.48 -6.17
N ARG A 142 -4.37 5.77 -6.19
CA ARG A 142 -4.56 6.58 -7.39
C ARG A 142 -4.06 8.00 -7.13
N PRO A 143 -3.65 8.76 -8.18
CA PRO A 143 -3.20 10.14 -8.01
C PRO A 143 -4.21 11.03 -7.30
N GLN A 144 -5.51 10.81 -7.53
CA GLN A 144 -6.59 11.63 -6.95
C GLN A 144 -6.81 11.39 -5.44
N ASN A 145 -6.33 10.27 -4.90
CA ASN A 145 -6.42 9.95 -3.47
C ASN A 145 -5.05 9.73 -2.82
N ALA A 146 -4.00 10.15 -3.51
CA ALA A 146 -2.65 10.16 -2.97
C ALA A 146 -2.49 11.27 -1.93
N VAL A 147 -1.70 11.01 -0.89
CA VAL A 147 -1.26 11.98 0.10
C VAL A 147 0.24 11.85 0.29
N ILE A 148 0.87 12.93 0.73
CA ILE A 148 2.27 12.95 1.15
C ILE A 148 2.30 13.07 2.67
N GLY A 149 2.98 12.15 3.33
CA GLY A 149 3.33 12.25 4.75
C GLY A 149 4.79 12.67 4.89
N VAL A 150 5.07 13.60 5.79
CA VAL A 150 6.42 14.07 6.07
C VAL A 150 6.59 14.24 7.57
N THR A 151 7.74 13.88 8.10
CA THR A 151 8.04 14.02 9.53
C THR A 151 8.56 15.42 9.86
N ARG A 152 8.36 15.85 11.10
CA ARG A 152 8.93 17.11 11.61
C ARG A 152 10.45 17.16 11.44
N GLY A 153 11.14 16.05 11.73
CA GLY A 153 12.58 15.96 11.53
C GLY A 153 13.00 16.19 10.06
N ALA A 154 12.21 15.77 9.09
CA ALA A 154 12.53 16.01 7.69
C ALA A 154 12.38 17.50 7.30
N ILE A 155 11.29 18.14 7.72
CA ILE A 155 11.05 19.57 7.36
C ILE A 155 11.94 20.54 8.11
N GLU A 156 12.48 20.17 9.28
CA GLU A 156 13.37 21.01 10.08
C GLU A 156 14.85 20.84 9.71
N LYS A 157 15.29 19.60 9.48
CA LYS A 157 16.70 19.27 9.32
C LYS A 157 17.20 19.32 7.87
N LEU A 158 16.31 19.05 6.90
CA LEU A 158 16.68 19.07 5.50
C LEU A 158 16.67 20.51 4.94
N SER A 159 17.64 20.80 4.10
CA SER A 159 17.59 21.97 3.23
C SER A 159 16.43 21.88 2.23
N ARG A 160 16.14 22.98 1.54
CA ARG A 160 15.07 23.00 0.52
C ARG A 160 15.34 21.98 -0.58
N ASP A 161 16.58 21.90 -1.07
CA ASP A 161 16.94 21.04 -2.18
C ASP A 161 16.94 19.55 -1.80
N GLU A 162 17.40 19.22 -0.59
CA GLU A 162 17.30 17.86 -0.04
C GLU A 162 15.84 17.43 0.16
N LEU A 163 15.02 18.32 0.71
CA LEU A 163 13.58 18.07 0.89
C LEU A 163 12.91 17.87 -0.48
N GLN A 164 13.26 18.66 -1.49
CA GLN A 164 12.78 18.51 -2.85
C GLN A 164 13.15 17.16 -3.45
N GLY A 165 14.39 16.69 -3.22
CA GLY A 165 14.84 15.37 -3.66
C GLY A 165 14.03 14.24 -3.01
N VAL A 166 13.79 14.31 -1.69
CA VAL A 166 12.98 13.33 -0.96
C VAL A 166 11.54 13.33 -1.46
N ILE A 167 10.92 14.49 -1.55
CA ILE A 167 9.51 14.58 -2.02
C ILE A 167 9.37 14.14 -3.48
N ALA A 168 10.32 14.47 -4.36
CA ALA A 168 10.32 14.00 -5.75
C ALA A 168 10.43 12.46 -5.82
N HIS A 169 11.22 11.85 -4.94
CA HIS A 169 11.28 10.39 -4.83
C HIS A 169 9.92 9.81 -4.46
N GLU A 170 9.25 10.36 -3.46
CA GLU A 170 7.92 9.89 -3.04
C GLU A 170 6.86 10.08 -4.14
N PHE A 171 6.93 11.18 -4.90
CA PHE A 171 6.07 11.38 -6.07
C PHE A 171 6.27 10.32 -7.15
N SER A 172 7.46 9.78 -7.31
CA SER A 172 7.72 8.69 -8.27
C SER A 172 6.95 7.40 -7.96
N HIS A 173 6.55 7.22 -6.72
CA HIS A 173 5.72 6.09 -6.27
C HIS A 173 4.21 6.31 -6.50
N ILE A 174 3.79 7.56 -6.77
CA ILE A 174 2.40 7.84 -7.14
C ILE A 174 2.22 7.41 -8.60
N PRO A 175 1.27 6.48 -8.93
CA PRO A 175 1.05 6.03 -10.28
C PRO A 175 0.64 7.20 -11.18
N VAL A 176 1.57 7.72 -11.97
CA VAL A 176 1.26 8.75 -12.97
C VAL A 176 0.63 8.05 -14.17
N SER A 177 -0.63 8.36 -14.44
CA SER A 177 -1.32 7.88 -15.64
C SER A 177 -0.77 8.66 -16.85
N TYR A 178 0.19 8.09 -17.56
CA TYR A 178 0.77 8.70 -18.79
C TYR A 178 -0.20 8.77 -19.99
N THR A 179 -1.50 8.90 -19.75
CA THR A 179 -2.50 8.86 -20.83
C THR A 179 -2.57 10.13 -21.67
N HIS A 180 -1.76 11.18 -21.42
CA HIS A 180 -1.86 12.46 -22.16
C HIS A 180 -0.54 13.09 -22.63
N LEU A 181 0.57 12.36 -22.71
CA LEU A 181 1.79 12.82 -23.37
C LEU A 181 2.00 12.15 -24.75
N THR A 182 0.96 12.13 -25.58
CA THR A 182 1.19 12.13 -27.02
C THR A 182 1.41 13.57 -27.42
N LEU A 183 2.65 13.99 -27.42
CA LEU A 183 3.05 15.18 -28.20
C LEU A 183 2.60 14.94 -29.65
N PRO A 184 1.76 15.80 -30.24
CA PRO A 184 1.51 15.72 -31.67
C PRO A 184 2.84 16.02 -32.39
N THR A 185 3.51 14.96 -32.84
CA THR A 185 4.59 15.12 -33.78
C THR A 185 4.00 15.62 -35.07
N LYS A 186 3.87 16.94 -35.21
CA LYS A 186 3.59 17.59 -36.49
C LYS A 186 4.77 17.26 -37.40
N ARG A 187 4.58 16.31 -38.32
CA ARG A 187 5.46 16.15 -39.47
C ARG A 187 5.49 17.47 -40.19
N ILE A 188 6.63 18.13 -40.14
CA ILE A 188 6.93 19.22 -41.08
C ILE A 188 7.39 18.53 -42.36
N VAL A 189 6.60 18.64 -43.41
CA VAL A 189 6.96 18.31 -44.78
C VAL A 189 7.59 19.57 -45.37
#